data_de70a1c642efad26ce125eaf32a5975b
#
_entry.id   de70a1c642efad26ce125eaf32a5975b
#
_cell.length_a   1.000
_cell.length_b   1.000
_cell.length_c   1.000
_cell.angle_alpha   90.00
_cell.angle_beta   90.00
_cell.angle_gamma   90.00
#
_symmetry.space_group_name_H-M   'P 1'
#
loop_
_entity.id
_entity.type
_entity.pdbx_description
1 polymer ?
#
loop_
_entity_poly.entity_id
_entity_poly.type
_entity_poly.pdbx_seq_one_letter_code
_entity_poly.pdbx_strand_id
1 'polypeptide(L)'
;LLFTTSHRAYLQNLYFEKLDNLTEEEKQKLPKRIFVFGISSLPPSQLSVLRKLSEHCDIHLFFLNPSEKYWGDSIEDSVLEKLALKQQLSQEDIDALLAQQGNQLLAIWGKQGRDFLAQLVEEEHDVIEGFIPPFEAHNLSQIKQAILEYHNELDLDFKQDHSIQIHSAHSILREVEILHNQLLHIFEQNKTLSAKDIIVMSPNIEQYAPYIQAVFSRYDKKDEKGVRDKRYIPFTISDQKISEVDPILSSFISLLSMKESRFSAEEILDLLEVKAIGEKFNLRENDIVLLRNWIKASGIRAELTIQKDEQWDNYNSWENGLNRLLLGTSLKEESGIWQNTIAFNESYGLISEQVGYLADFIEKLTAWANFLQESHTIDKWKEMLEYI
;
A
#
# COMPACT_ATOMS: atom_id res chain seq x y z
N LEU A 1 7.79 24.37 -23.96
CA LEU A 1 7.56 23.01 -23.49
C LEU A 1 8.63 22.13 -24.15
N LEU A 2 9.72 21.91 -23.44
CA LEU A 2 10.75 20.94 -23.83
C LEU A 2 10.18 19.54 -23.60
N PHE A 3 9.72 18.89 -24.66
CA PHE A 3 9.41 17.47 -24.66
C PHE A 3 10.73 16.71 -24.44
N THR A 4 10.96 16.27 -23.22
CA THR A 4 12.07 15.35 -22.96
C THR A 4 11.77 14.04 -23.67
N THR A 5 12.77 13.47 -24.34
CA THR A 5 12.72 12.19 -25.07
C THR A 5 12.36 10.97 -24.18
N SER A 6 12.08 11.19 -22.91
CA SER A 6 11.69 10.19 -21.90
C SER A 6 10.20 10.19 -21.54
N HIS A 7 9.34 10.94 -22.25
CA HIS A 7 7.91 10.93 -21.98
C HIS A 7 7.28 9.56 -22.34
N ARG A 8 6.46 9.02 -21.44
CA ARG A 8 5.87 7.67 -21.55
C ARG A 8 5.18 7.41 -22.91
N ALA A 9 4.41 8.36 -23.41
CA ALA A 9 3.73 8.22 -24.71
C ALA A 9 4.73 8.16 -25.87
N TYR A 10 5.83 8.90 -25.82
CA TYR A 10 6.88 8.84 -26.84
C TYR A 10 7.57 7.46 -26.82
N LEU A 11 7.90 6.95 -25.64
CA LEU A 11 8.50 5.62 -25.49
C LEU A 11 7.57 4.51 -25.99
N GLN A 12 6.27 4.64 -25.76
CA GLN A 12 5.28 3.69 -26.27
C GLN A 12 5.19 3.70 -27.80
N ASN A 13 5.20 4.85 -28.42
CA ASN A 13 5.21 4.96 -29.88
C ASN A 13 6.50 4.37 -30.48
N LEU A 14 7.66 4.69 -29.88
CA LEU A 14 8.94 4.14 -30.31
C LEU A 14 8.97 2.60 -30.17
N TYR A 15 8.35 2.08 -29.09
CA TYR A 15 8.22 0.65 -28.89
C TYR A 15 7.34 0.00 -29.96
N PHE A 16 6.23 0.60 -30.35
CA PHE A 16 5.37 0.11 -31.43
C PHE A 16 6.08 0.13 -32.77
N GLU A 17 6.75 1.23 -33.11
CA GLU A 17 7.56 1.32 -34.32
C GLU A 17 8.65 0.24 -34.35
N LYS A 18 9.25 -0.07 -33.24
CA LYS A 18 10.26 -1.13 -33.14
C LYS A 18 9.66 -2.52 -33.31
N LEU A 19 8.46 -2.78 -32.76
CA LEU A 19 7.76 -4.05 -32.96
C LEU A 19 7.38 -4.26 -34.43
N ASP A 20 6.95 -3.21 -35.13
CA ASP A 20 6.63 -3.27 -36.56
C ASP A 20 7.86 -3.59 -37.45
N ASN A 21 9.05 -3.23 -37.00
CA ASN A 21 10.29 -3.37 -37.75
C ASN A 21 11.26 -4.40 -37.15
N LEU A 22 10.77 -5.41 -36.45
CA LEU A 22 11.58 -6.47 -35.85
C LEU A 22 12.28 -7.30 -36.96
N THR A 23 13.56 -7.52 -36.77
CA THR A 23 14.34 -8.49 -37.59
C THR A 23 13.97 -9.93 -37.16
N GLU A 24 14.24 -10.90 -38.05
CA GLU A 24 13.97 -12.32 -37.74
C GLU A 24 14.77 -12.81 -36.52
N GLU A 25 15.97 -12.29 -36.29
CA GLU A 25 16.77 -12.60 -35.11
C GLU A 25 16.14 -12.04 -33.82
N GLU A 26 15.53 -10.85 -33.88
CA GLU A 26 14.86 -10.24 -32.75
C GLU A 26 13.53 -10.93 -32.44
N LYS A 27 12.77 -11.35 -33.48
CA LYS A 27 11.54 -12.15 -33.28
C LYS A 27 11.84 -13.47 -32.58
N GLN A 28 12.96 -14.14 -32.87
CA GLN A 28 13.34 -15.37 -32.18
C GLN A 28 13.66 -15.18 -30.68
N LYS A 29 13.97 -13.95 -30.23
CA LYS A 29 14.22 -13.63 -28.83
C LYS A 29 12.92 -13.39 -28.06
N LEU A 30 11.80 -13.14 -28.74
CA LEU A 30 10.51 -12.98 -28.08
C LEU A 30 10.02 -14.33 -27.52
N PRO A 31 9.30 -14.32 -26.40
CA PRO A 31 8.68 -15.52 -25.87
C PRO A 31 7.61 -16.01 -26.86
N LYS A 32 7.49 -17.34 -27.02
CA LYS A 32 6.46 -17.90 -27.90
C LYS A 32 5.06 -17.67 -27.35
N ARG A 33 4.90 -17.62 -26.03
CA ARG A 33 3.63 -17.45 -25.33
C ARG A 33 3.77 -16.53 -24.15
N ILE A 34 2.72 -15.74 -23.90
CA ILE A 34 2.58 -14.88 -22.72
C ILE A 34 1.22 -15.22 -22.09
N PHE A 35 1.24 -15.47 -20.77
CA PHE A 35 0.03 -15.72 -20.00
C PHE A 35 -0.22 -14.53 -19.06
N VAL A 36 -1.38 -13.88 -19.20
CA VAL A 36 -1.84 -12.80 -18.34
C VAL A 36 -2.91 -13.36 -17.41
N PHE A 37 -2.58 -13.50 -16.13
CA PHE A 37 -3.43 -14.17 -15.14
C PHE A 37 -3.57 -13.31 -13.88
N GLY A 38 -4.77 -13.39 -13.23
CA GLY A 38 -5.02 -12.72 -11.95
C GLY A 38 -5.23 -11.21 -12.05
N ILE A 39 -5.50 -10.67 -13.24
CA ILE A 39 -5.74 -9.25 -13.48
C ILE A 39 -7.23 -9.03 -13.70
N SER A 40 -7.84 -8.15 -12.89
CA SER A 40 -9.25 -7.79 -13.00
C SER A 40 -9.52 -6.71 -14.05
N SER A 41 -8.54 -5.89 -14.40
CA SER A 41 -8.61 -4.87 -15.45
C SER A 41 -7.23 -4.43 -15.89
N LEU A 42 -7.11 -3.96 -17.11
CA LEU A 42 -5.90 -3.34 -17.67
C LEU A 42 -6.22 -1.96 -18.22
N PRO A 43 -5.35 -0.95 -18.02
CA PRO A 43 -5.47 0.32 -18.72
C PRO A 43 -5.40 0.11 -20.25
N PRO A 44 -6.14 0.88 -21.06
CA PRO A 44 -6.14 0.76 -22.52
C PRO A 44 -4.74 0.80 -23.14
N SER A 45 -3.83 1.58 -22.57
CA SER A 45 -2.44 1.68 -23.02
C SER A 45 -1.65 0.38 -22.83
N GLN A 46 -1.95 -0.40 -21.79
CA GLN A 46 -1.30 -1.70 -21.57
C GLN A 46 -1.91 -2.78 -22.44
N LEU A 47 -3.23 -2.75 -22.62
CA LEU A 47 -3.93 -3.65 -23.52
C LEU A 47 -3.44 -3.46 -24.97
N SER A 48 -3.22 -2.22 -25.42
CA SER A 48 -2.66 -1.93 -26.75
C SER A 48 -1.24 -2.48 -26.93
N VAL A 49 -0.42 -2.52 -25.87
CA VAL A 49 0.90 -3.15 -25.91
C VAL A 49 0.78 -4.67 -26.07
N LEU A 50 -0.10 -5.32 -25.31
CA LEU A 50 -0.34 -6.77 -25.44
C LEU A 50 -0.86 -7.10 -26.83
N ARG A 51 -1.78 -6.31 -27.35
CA ARG A 51 -2.33 -6.45 -28.69
C ARG A 51 -1.22 -6.35 -29.76
N LYS A 52 -0.36 -5.35 -29.66
CA LYS A 52 0.75 -5.21 -30.61
C LYS A 52 1.75 -6.37 -30.50
N LEU A 53 1.96 -6.91 -29.30
CA LEU A 53 2.78 -8.10 -29.10
C LEU A 53 2.14 -9.37 -29.68
N SER A 54 0.80 -9.47 -29.73
CA SER A 54 0.10 -10.66 -30.24
C SER A 54 0.34 -10.89 -31.75
N GLU A 55 0.82 -9.89 -32.48
CA GLU A 55 1.26 -10.05 -33.86
C GLU A 55 2.52 -10.95 -34.00
N HIS A 56 3.24 -11.16 -32.87
CA HIS A 56 4.53 -11.87 -32.85
C HIS A 56 4.57 -13.08 -31.89
N CYS A 57 3.63 -13.17 -30.95
CA CYS A 57 3.58 -14.27 -29.97
C CYS A 57 2.15 -14.56 -29.51
N ASP A 58 1.88 -15.80 -29.08
CA ASP A 58 0.56 -16.18 -28.56
C ASP A 58 0.33 -15.53 -27.20
N ILE A 59 -0.73 -14.72 -27.05
CA ILE A 59 -1.10 -14.11 -25.79
C ILE A 59 -2.38 -14.75 -25.27
N HIS A 60 -2.31 -15.33 -24.07
CA HIS A 60 -3.43 -15.93 -23.37
C HIS A 60 -3.83 -15.06 -22.20
N LEU A 61 -4.98 -14.41 -22.26
CA LEU A 61 -5.53 -13.59 -21.20
C LEU A 61 -6.64 -14.34 -20.47
N PHE A 62 -6.47 -14.52 -19.16
CA PHE A 62 -7.46 -15.17 -18.30
C PHE A 62 -8.28 -14.10 -17.60
N PHE A 63 -9.46 -13.84 -18.11
CA PHE A 63 -10.42 -12.91 -17.54
C PHE A 63 -11.46 -13.66 -16.70
N LEU A 64 -11.61 -13.27 -15.43
CA LEU A 64 -12.67 -13.79 -14.56
C LEU A 64 -13.99 -13.11 -14.94
N ASN A 65 -14.71 -13.71 -15.90
CA ASN A 65 -16.03 -13.25 -16.31
C ASN A 65 -17.11 -13.89 -15.41
N PRO A 66 -17.90 -13.10 -14.67
CA PRO A 66 -18.93 -13.63 -13.76
C PRO A 66 -20.21 -14.06 -14.47
N SER A 67 -20.45 -13.68 -15.73
CA SER A 67 -21.68 -13.98 -16.46
C SER A 67 -21.41 -14.53 -17.85
N GLU A 68 -22.23 -15.52 -18.25
CA GLU A 68 -22.25 -16.06 -19.62
C GLU A 68 -22.83 -15.06 -20.64
N LYS A 69 -23.62 -14.11 -20.16
CA LYS A 69 -24.21 -13.07 -21.01
C LYS A 69 -23.32 -11.85 -21.06
N TYR A 70 -23.42 -11.08 -22.12
CA TYR A 70 -22.76 -9.80 -22.21
C TYR A 70 -23.42 -8.82 -21.23
N TRP A 71 -22.61 -8.22 -20.36
CA TRP A 71 -23.04 -7.27 -19.32
C TRP A 71 -22.29 -5.94 -19.35
N GLY A 72 -21.58 -5.69 -20.46
CA GLY A 72 -20.81 -4.46 -20.67
C GLY A 72 -21.67 -3.19 -20.65
N ASP A 73 -22.96 -3.30 -20.96
CA ASP A 73 -23.91 -2.18 -20.98
C ASP A 73 -24.72 -2.03 -19.69
N SER A 74 -24.41 -2.81 -18.65
CA SER A 74 -25.15 -2.75 -17.39
C SER A 74 -25.00 -1.39 -16.71
N ILE A 75 -26.10 -0.83 -16.23
CA ILE A 75 -26.17 0.49 -15.57
C ILE A 75 -26.87 0.31 -14.22
N GLU A 76 -26.40 1.01 -13.20
CA GLU A 76 -27.05 1.04 -11.88
C GLU A 76 -28.44 1.69 -11.97
N ASP A 77 -29.42 1.13 -11.27
CA ASP A 77 -30.80 1.67 -11.23
C ASP A 77 -30.80 3.14 -10.80
N SER A 78 -30.01 3.50 -9.81
CA SER A 78 -29.89 4.89 -9.33
C SER A 78 -29.36 5.86 -10.39
N VAL A 79 -28.58 5.38 -11.34
CA VAL A 79 -28.06 6.18 -12.46
C VAL A 79 -29.12 6.28 -13.55
N LEU A 80 -29.84 5.19 -13.83
CA LEU A 80 -30.96 5.18 -14.75
C LEU A 80 -32.07 6.11 -14.31
N GLU A 81 -32.47 6.07 -13.05
CA GLU A 81 -33.47 6.98 -12.49
C GLU A 81 -33.07 8.47 -12.67
N LYS A 82 -31.79 8.79 -12.38
CA LYS A 82 -31.26 10.15 -12.58
C LYS A 82 -31.30 10.58 -14.07
N LEU A 83 -30.94 9.67 -14.96
CA LEU A 83 -31.00 9.93 -16.41
C LEU A 83 -32.43 10.09 -16.89
N ALA A 84 -33.34 9.25 -16.42
CA ALA A 84 -34.77 9.32 -16.72
C ALA A 84 -35.40 10.65 -16.24
N LEU A 85 -35.09 11.09 -15.02
CA LEU A 85 -35.52 12.38 -14.51
C LEU A 85 -34.96 13.55 -15.35
N LYS A 86 -33.70 13.44 -15.77
CA LYS A 86 -33.08 14.49 -16.61
C LYS A 86 -33.69 14.57 -18.01
N GLN A 87 -34.12 13.44 -18.55
CA GLN A 87 -34.77 13.33 -19.85
C GLN A 87 -36.29 13.48 -19.79
N GLN A 88 -36.86 13.66 -18.58
CA GLN A 88 -38.33 13.81 -18.36
C GLN A 88 -39.13 12.57 -18.86
N LEU A 89 -38.58 11.37 -18.69
CA LEU A 89 -39.27 10.13 -19.08
C LEU A 89 -40.49 9.89 -18.18
N SER A 90 -41.50 9.20 -18.75
CA SER A 90 -42.64 8.74 -17.96
C SER A 90 -42.27 7.61 -16.99
N GLN A 91 -43.09 7.40 -15.95
CA GLN A 91 -42.86 6.28 -15.03
C GLN A 91 -42.90 4.93 -15.75
N GLU A 92 -43.76 4.77 -16.74
CA GLU A 92 -43.88 3.57 -17.57
C GLU A 92 -42.58 3.30 -18.37
N ASP A 93 -41.95 4.35 -18.90
CA ASP A 93 -40.67 4.23 -19.61
C ASP A 93 -39.51 3.87 -18.66
N ILE A 94 -39.54 4.44 -17.45
CA ILE A 94 -38.56 4.10 -16.40
C ILE A 94 -38.67 2.62 -16.01
N ASP A 95 -39.89 2.16 -15.71
CA ASP A 95 -40.15 0.79 -15.32
C ASP A 95 -39.77 -0.21 -16.46
N ALA A 96 -40.00 0.18 -17.71
CA ALA A 96 -39.58 -0.61 -18.88
C ALA A 96 -38.04 -0.68 -19.02
N LEU A 97 -37.34 0.44 -18.74
CA LEU A 97 -35.87 0.45 -18.75
C LEU A 97 -35.29 -0.39 -17.61
N LEU A 98 -35.86 -0.31 -16.40
CA LEU A 98 -35.45 -1.09 -15.25
C LEU A 98 -35.69 -2.60 -15.49
N ALA A 99 -36.81 -2.96 -16.13
CA ALA A 99 -37.11 -4.36 -16.48
C ALA A 99 -36.15 -4.95 -17.52
N GLN A 100 -35.51 -4.11 -18.34
CA GLN A 100 -34.48 -4.54 -19.31
C GLN A 100 -33.11 -4.68 -18.71
N GLN A 101 -32.89 -4.16 -17.48
CA GLN A 101 -31.62 -4.31 -16.81
C GLN A 101 -31.43 -5.75 -16.33
N GLY A 102 -30.21 -6.25 -16.54
CA GLY A 102 -29.82 -7.55 -16.04
C GLY A 102 -29.50 -7.53 -14.54
N ASN A 103 -28.46 -8.22 -14.12
CA ASN A 103 -28.15 -8.40 -12.72
C ASN A 103 -27.61 -7.12 -12.05
N GLN A 104 -28.33 -6.62 -11.03
CA GLN A 104 -27.99 -5.39 -10.31
C GLN A 104 -26.69 -5.49 -9.50
N LEU A 105 -26.33 -6.65 -8.99
CA LEU A 105 -25.04 -6.84 -8.30
C LEU A 105 -23.87 -6.59 -9.26
N LEU A 106 -23.97 -7.06 -10.50
CA LEU A 106 -22.99 -6.76 -11.53
C LEU A 106 -22.95 -5.28 -11.90
N ALA A 107 -24.11 -4.63 -12.00
CA ALA A 107 -24.20 -3.22 -12.32
C ALA A 107 -23.50 -2.35 -11.26
N ILE A 108 -23.69 -2.66 -9.97
CA ILE A 108 -23.15 -1.88 -8.84
C ILE A 108 -21.67 -2.22 -8.58
N TRP A 109 -21.33 -3.50 -8.51
CA TRP A 109 -19.99 -3.94 -8.10
C TRP A 109 -19.05 -4.25 -9.26
N GLY A 110 -19.61 -4.51 -10.44
CA GLY A 110 -18.87 -4.94 -11.62
C GLY A 110 -18.24 -3.83 -12.47
N LYS A 111 -18.34 -2.55 -12.09
CA LYS A 111 -17.95 -1.42 -12.94
C LYS A 111 -16.57 -1.59 -13.62
N GLN A 112 -15.55 -1.94 -12.85
CA GLN A 112 -14.20 -2.11 -13.38
C GLN A 112 -14.09 -3.28 -14.36
N GLY A 113 -14.70 -4.42 -14.02
CA GLY A 113 -14.75 -5.60 -14.90
C GLY A 113 -15.60 -5.35 -16.16
N ARG A 114 -16.69 -4.60 -16.05
CA ARG A 114 -17.54 -4.19 -17.17
C ARG A 114 -16.77 -3.32 -18.18
N ASP A 115 -16.08 -2.29 -17.69
CA ASP A 115 -15.29 -1.39 -18.54
C ASP A 115 -14.15 -2.15 -19.23
N PHE A 116 -13.59 -3.18 -18.57
CA PHE A 116 -12.59 -4.05 -19.16
C PHE A 116 -13.18 -5.04 -20.17
N LEU A 117 -14.32 -5.65 -19.87
CA LEU A 117 -15.05 -6.52 -20.80
C LEU A 117 -15.38 -5.79 -22.09
N ALA A 118 -15.88 -4.55 -22.00
CA ALA A 118 -16.18 -3.73 -23.17
C ALA A 118 -14.95 -3.53 -24.07
N GLN A 119 -13.76 -3.27 -23.47
CA GLN A 119 -12.51 -3.15 -24.22
C GLN A 119 -12.06 -4.47 -24.88
N LEU A 120 -12.34 -5.62 -24.23
CA LEU A 120 -12.00 -6.92 -24.80
C LEU A 120 -12.88 -7.26 -25.99
N VAL A 121 -14.20 -6.96 -25.91
CA VAL A 121 -15.17 -7.29 -26.96
C VAL A 121 -15.02 -6.45 -28.22
N GLU A 122 -14.44 -5.25 -28.11
CA GLU A 122 -14.16 -4.37 -29.28
C GLU A 122 -13.13 -4.97 -30.25
N GLU A 123 -12.44 -6.05 -29.88
CA GLU A 123 -11.32 -6.61 -30.63
C GLU A 123 -11.60 -8.05 -31.10
N GLU A 124 -11.05 -8.41 -32.26
CA GLU A 124 -11.07 -9.78 -32.75
C GLU A 124 -10.13 -10.65 -31.91
N HIS A 125 -10.66 -11.67 -31.25
CA HIS A 125 -9.91 -12.66 -30.49
C HIS A 125 -10.70 -13.97 -30.36
N ASP A 126 -9.97 -15.07 -30.16
CA ASP A 126 -10.59 -16.35 -29.86
C ASP A 126 -11.01 -16.40 -28.40
N VAL A 127 -12.27 -16.77 -28.14
CA VAL A 127 -12.82 -16.91 -26.78
C VAL A 127 -12.95 -18.37 -26.43
N ILE A 128 -12.40 -18.76 -25.28
CA ILE A 128 -12.61 -20.07 -24.68
C ILE A 128 -13.38 -19.85 -23.38
N GLU A 129 -14.64 -20.28 -23.37
CA GLU A 129 -15.50 -20.15 -22.21
C GLU A 129 -15.30 -21.31 -21.25
N GLY A 130 -15.26 -21.01 -19.94
CA GLY A 130 -15.05 -21.97 -18.86
C GLY A 130 -16.04 -21.76 -17.70
N PHE A 131 -17.32 -21.51 -18.00
CA PHE A 131 -18.34 -21.30 -16.99
C PHE A 131 -18.75 -22.60 -16.32
N ILE A 132 -18.92 -22.55 -15.01
CA ILE A 132 -19.38 -23.68 -14.20
C ILE A 132 -20.60 -23.25 -13.39
N PRO A 133 -21.80 -23.81 -13.65
CA PRO A 133 -22.97 -23.46 -12.87
C PRO A 133 -22.84 -23.94 -11.43
N PRO A 134 -23.47 -23.29 -10.45
CA PRO A 134 -23.49 -23.74 -9.07
C PRO A 134 -24.29 -25.04 -8.94
N PHE A 135 -23.81 -25.99 -8.11
CA PHE A 135 -24.38 -27.33 -7.99
C PHE A 135 -25.37 -27.47 -6.82
N GLU A 136 -25.34 -26.55 -5.85
CA GLU A 136 -26.10 -26.67 -4.61
C GLU A 136 -27.36 -25.80 -4.65
N ALA A 137 -28.44 -26.28 -4.00
CA ALA A 137 -29.71 -25.57 -3.95
C ALA A 137 -29.81 -24.77 -2.65
N HIS A 138 -29.11 -23.65 -2.57
CA HIS A 138 -29.17 -22.71 -1.45
C HIS A 138 -29.12 -21.23 -1.94
N ASN A 139 -29.42 -20.27 -1.06
CA ASN A 139 -29.51 -18.86 -1.41
C ASN A 139 -28.27 -18.33 -2.15
N LEU A 140 -27.07 -18.67 -1.68
CA LEU A 140 -25.83 -18.23 -2.34
C LEU A 140 -25.72 -18.79 -3.77
N SER A 141 -26.15 -20.01 -4.00
CA SER A 141 -26.16 -20.60 -5.35
C SER A 141 -27.19 -19.95 -6.26
N GLN A 142 -28.36 -19.59 -5.74
CA GLN A 142 -29.34 -18.83 -6.52
C GLN A 142 -28.78 -17.47 -6.94
N ILE A 143 -28.11 -16.75 -6.05
CA ILE A 143 -27.45 -15.47 -6.40
C ILE A 143 -26.36 -15.70 -7.47
N LYS A 144 -25.52 -16.73 -7.31
CA LYS A 144 -24.49 -17.05 -8.30
C LYS A 144 -25.08 -17.39 -9.66
N GLN A 145 -26.17 -18.16 -9.68
CA GLN A 145 -26.89 -18.49 -10.91
C GLN A 145 -27.49 -17.25 -11.57
N ALA A 146 -28.13 -16.38 -10.80
CA ALA A 146 -28.68 -15.14 -11.29
C ALA A 146 -27.61 -14.20 -11.89
N ILE A 147 -26.42 -14.18 -11.30
CA ILE A 147 -25.26 -13.45 -11.86
C ILE A 147 -24.81 -14.10 -13.17
N LEU A 148 -24.66 -15.42 -13.18
CA LEU A 148 -24.21 -16.19 -14.34
C LEU A 148 -25.16 -16.01 -15.53
N GLU A 149 -26.46 -16.10 -15.31
CA GLU A 149 -27.51 -15.98 -16.32
C GLU A 149 -27.95 -14.53 -16.58
N TYR A 150 -27.40 -13.56 -15.82
CA TYR A 150 -27.65 -12.13 -15.96
C TYR A 150 -29.11 -11.74 -15.76
N HIS A 151 -29.72 -12.13 -14.64
CA HIS A 151 -31.09 -11.74 -14.24
C HIS A 151 -31.19 -11.36 -12.76
N ASN A 152 -32.33 -10.77 -12.35
CA ASN A 152 -32.58 -10.34 -10.96
C ASN A 152 -33.60 -11.22 -10.22
N GLU A 153 -34.16 -12.22 -10.85
CA GLU A 153 -35.15 -13.08 -10.22
C GLU A 153 -34.50 -13.97 -9.15
N LEU A 154 -34.91 -13.79 -7.90
CA LEU A 154 -34.39 -14.50 -6.73
C LEU A 154 -35.55 -14.90 -5.81
N ASP A 155 -35.57 -16.14 -5.36
CA ASP A 155 -36.46 -16.63 -4.31
C ASP A 155 -35.62 -17.10 -3.12
N LEU A 156 -35.33 -16.18 -2.21
CA LEU A 156 -34.38 -16.36 -1.10
C LEU A 156 -35.10 -16.67 0.21
N ASP A 157 -34.78 -17.81 0.82
CA ASP A 157 -35.27 -18.20 2.16
C ASP A 157 -34.18 -18.09 3.24
N PHE A 158 -34.09 -16.93 3.90
CA PHE A 158 -33.12 -16.68 4.99
C PHE A 158 -33.50 -17.35 6.33
N LYS A 159 -34.64 -18.02 6.45
CA LYS A 159 -35.03 -18.69 7.69
C LYS A 159 -34.46 -20.08 7.81
N GLN A 160 -34.37 -20.78 6.69
CA GLN A 160 -33.89 -22.19 6.62
C GLN A 160 -32.48 -22.28 6.06
N ASP A 161 -32.06 -21.33 5.28
CA ASP A 161 -30.76 -21.33 4.60
C ASP A 161 -29.78 -20.35 5.27
N HIS A 162 -28.64 -20.87 5.69
CA HIS A 162 -27.56 -20.14 6.33
C HIS A 162 -26.32 -19.95 5.44
N SER A 163 -26.45 -20.17 4.12
CA SER A 163 -25.35 -19.97 3.15
C SER A 163 -24.88 -18.52 3.06
N ILE A 164 -25.75 -17.58 3.46
CA ILE A 164 -25.43 -16.16 3.61
C ILE A 164 -25.87 -15.70 4.98
N GLN A 165 -24.96 -15.07 5.73
CA GLN A 165 -25.25 -14.52 7.05
C GLN A 165 -24.77 -13.07 7.10
N ILE A 166 -25.61 -12.19 7.63
CA ILE A 166 -25.32 -10.76 7.79
C ILE A 166 -25.32 -10.43 9.28
N HIS A 167 -24.18 -9.90 9.76
CA HIS A 167 -24.02 -9.50 11.15
C HIS A 167 -23.81 -7.98 11.22
N SER A 168 -24.50 -7.32 12.17
CA SER A 168 -24.32 -5.91 12.48
C SER A 168 -23.60 -5.76 13.81
N ALA A 169 -22.57 -4.93 13.85
CA ALA A 169 -21.78 -4.65 15.03
C ALA A 169 -21.64 -3.13 15.24
N HIS A 170 -21.52 -2.72 16.50
CA HIS A 170 -21.40 -1.30 16.87
C HIS A 170 -19.94 -0.80 16.90
N SER A 171 -18.96 -1.68 16.74
CA SER A 171 -17.54 -1.34 16.69
C SER A 171 -16.75 -2.38 15.93
N ILE A 172 -15.59 -1.98 15.40
CA ILE A 172 -14.65 -2.88 14.67
C ILE A 172 -14.22 -4.04 15.56
N LEU A 173 -13.90 -3.78 16.84
CA LEU A 173 -13.54 -4.84 17.79
C LEU A 173 -14.66 -5.88 17.90
N ARG A 174 -15.90 -5.42 18.05
CA ARG A 174 -17.05 -6.32 18.18
C ARG A 174 -17.32 -7.10 16.90
N GLU A 175 -17.14 -6.50 15.76
CA GLU A 175 -17.24 -7.15 14.46
C GLU A 175 -16.23 -8.32 14.34
N VAL A 176 -14.97 -8.08 14.71
CA VAL A 176 -13.92 -9.12 14.70
C VAL A 176 -14.19 -10.21 15.74
N GLU A 177 -14.74 -9.89 16.92
CA GLU A 177 -15.18 -10.88 17.91
C GLU A 177 -16.32 -11.77 17.39
N ILE A 178 -17.29 -11.18 16.70
CA ILE A 178 -18.40 -11.91 16.08
C ILE A 178 -17.84 -12.85 15.00
N LEU A 179 -16.97 -12.35 14.14
CA LEU A 179 -16.31 -13.17 13.13
C LEU A 179 -15.60 -14.37 13.76
N HIS A 180 -14.77 -14.16 14.77
CA HIS A 180 -14.04 -15.22 15.46
C HIS A 180 -15.00 -16.29 16.03
N ASN A 181 -16.10 -15.88 16.67
CA ASN A 181 -17.11 -16.80 17.22
C ASN A 181 -17.84 -17.57 16.12
N GLN A 182 -18.17 -16.93 15.00
CA GLN A 182 -18.79 -17.61 13.85
C GLN A 182 -17.86 -18.63 13.22
N LEU A 183 -16.58 -18.31 13.08
CA LEU A 183 -15.58 -19.25 12.57
C LEU A 183 -15.45 -20.48 13.49
N LEU A 184 -15.42 -20.29 14.81
CA LEU A 184 -15.42 -21.41 15.75
C LEU A 184 -16.66 -22.30 15.60
N HIS A 185 -17.83 -21.69 15.44
CA HIS A 185 -19.08 -22.42 15.22
C HIS A 185 -19.06 -23.24 13.91
N ILE A 186 -18.57 -22.65 12.82
CA ILE A 186 -18.42 -23.30 11.52
C ILE A 186 -17.45 -24.51 11.63
N PHE A 187 -16.31 -24.38 12.32
CA PHE A 187 -15.37 -25.48 12.54
C PHE A 187 -15.92 -26.56 13.48
N GLU A 188 -16.84 -26.20 14.37
CA GLU A 188 -17.51 -27.18 15.22
C GLU A 188 -18.49 -28.03 14.41
N GLN A 189 -19.27 -27.42 13.52
CA GLN A 189 -20.24 -28.08 12.67
C GLN A 189 -19.60 -28.91 11.55
N ASN A 190 -18.51 -28.39 10.95
CA ASN A 190 -17.85 -29.03 9.84
C ASN A 190 -16.39 -29.39 10.19
N LYS A 191 -16.15 -30.65 10.53
CA LYS A 191 -14.83 -31.16 10.94
C LYS A 191 -13.85 -31.34 9.79
N THR A 192 -14.30 -31.29 8.54
CA THR A 192 -13.44 -31.39 7.36
C THR A 192 -12.85 -30.04 6.96
N LEU A 193 -13.45 -28.94 7.42
CA LEU A 193 -13.02 -27.58 7.13
C LEU A 193 -11.81 -27.19 8.00
N SER A 194 -10.84 -26.54 7.41
CA SER A 194 -9.65 -26.02 8.07
C SER A 194 -9.49 -24.50 7.84
N ALA A 195 -8.68 -23.84 8.65
CA ALA A 195 -8.49 -22.40 8.55
C ALA A 195 -8.00 -21.93 7.15
N LYS A 196 -7.22 -22.77 6.45
CA LYS A 196 -6.76 -22.48 5.06
C LYS A 196 -7.85 -22.40 4.02
N ASP A 197 -9.04 -22.97 4.32
CA ASP A 197 -10.17 -23.00 3.41
C ASP A 197 -11.06 -21.76 3.53
N ILE A 198 -10.71 -20.82 4.43
CA ILE A 198 -11.47 -19.60 4.72
C ILE A 198 -10.65 -18.36 4.33
N ILE A 199 -11.29 -17.47 3.60
CA ILE A 199 -10.76 -16.15 3.27
C ILE A 199 -11.64 -15.09 3.93
N VAL A 200 -11.00 -14.16 4.63
CA VAL A 200 -11.64 -12.94 5.17
C VAL A 200 -11.13 -11.75 4.40
N MET A 201 -12.02 -10.95 3.86
CA MET A 201 -11.67 -9.76 3.08
C MET A 201 -12.15 -8.49 3.80
N SER A 202 -11.33 -7.45 3.77
CA SER A 202 -11.66 -6.13 4.31
C SER A 202 -11.26 -5.05 3.30
N PRO A 203 -12.07 -4.01 3.08
CA PRO A 203 -11.70 -2.89 2.20
C PRO A 203 -10.56 -2.04 2.78
N ASN A 204 -10.35 -2.07 4.10
CA ASN A 204 -9.27 -1.36 4.78
C ASN A 204 -8.66 -2.24 5.87
N ILE A 205 -7.78 -3.14 5.47
CA ILE A 205 -7.16 -4.10 6.37
C ILE A 205 -6.30 -3.43 7.46
N GLU A 206 -5.72 -2.27 7.17
CA GLU A 206 -4.88 -1.52 8.13
C GLU A 206 -5.66 -1.14 9.40
N GLN A 207 -6.92 -0.71 9.24
CA GLN A 207 -7.79 -0.40 10.39
C GLN A 207 -8.19 -1.64 11.19
N TYR A 208 -8.37 -2.78 10.54
CA TYR A 208 -8.80 -4.02 11.17
C TYR A 208 -7.66 -4.82 11.80
N ALA A 209 -6.45 -4.73 11.27
CA ALA A 209 -5.31 -5.54 11.66
C ALA A 209 -5.00 -5.55 13.16
N PRO A 210 -4.98 -4.41 13.89
CA PRO A 210 -4.75 -4.42 15.33
C PRO A 210 -5.82 -5.19 16.10
N TYR A 211 -7.09 -5.08 15.70
CA TYR A 211 -8.20 -5.78 16.33
C TYR A 211 -8.20 -7.27 16.01
N ILE A 212 -7.83 -7.64 14.77
CA ILE A 212 -7.66 -9.05 14.37
C ILE A 212 -6.55 -9.68 15.23
N GLN A 213 -5.40 -9.02 15.35
CA GLN A 213 -4.32 -9.49 16.20
C GLN A 213 -4.77 -9.61 17.66
N ALA A 214 -5.44 -8.62 18.21
CA ALA A 214 -5.89 -8.63 19.62
C ALA A 214 -6.88 -9.78 19.90
N VAL A 215 -7.81 -10.07 18.98
CA VAL A 215 -8.84 -11.11 19.19
C VAL A 215 -8.30 -12.50 18.89
N PHE A 216 -7.65 -12.71 17.75
CA PHE A 216 -7.21 -14.03 17.30
C PHE A 216 -5.97 -14.51 18.05
N SER A 217 -4.99 -13.64 18.33
CA SER A 217 -3.79 -14.00 19.09
C SER A 217 -4.05 -14.21 20.59
N ARG A 218 -5.19 -13.74 21.11
CA ARG A 218 -5.57 -13.93 22.52
C ARG A 218 -5.53 -15.39 22.94
N TYR A 219 -5.84 -16.31 22.05
CA TYR A 219 -5.92 -17.74 22.28
C TYR A 219 -4.66 -18.51 21.83
N ASP A 220 -3.64 -17.84 21.35
CA ASP A 220 -2.33 -18.45 21.01
C ASP A 220 -1.50 -18.73 22.26
N LYS A 221 -2.11 -19.38 23.24
CA LYS A 221 -1.48 -19.79 24.49
C LYS A 221 -1.39 -21.31 24.51
N LYS A 222 -0.23 -21.83 24.89
CA LYS A 222 -0.04 -23.25 25.17
C LYS A 222 -0.14 -23.46 26.67
N ASP A 223 -0.79 -24.53 27.07
CA ASP A 223 -0.81 -24.99 28.46
C ASP A 223 0.55 -25.57 28.88
N GLU A 224 0.68 -25.97 30.15
CA GLU A 224 1.91 -26.59 30.69
C GLU A 224 2.30 -27.88 29.95
N LYS A 225 1.38 -28.52 29.23
CA LYS A 225 1.60 -29.71 28.41
C LYS A 225 1.87 -29.39 26.94
N GLY A 226 1.95 -28.11 26.58
CA GLY A 226 2.22 -27.66 25.20
C GLY A 226 0.98 -27.70 24.27
N VAL A 227 -0.21 -27.94 24.80
CA VAL A 227 -1.47 -27.99 24.03
C VAL A 227 -2.02 -26.56 23.89
N ARG A 228 -2.33 -26.18 22.65
CA ARG A 228 -2.95 -24.86 22.37
C ARG A 228 -4.42 -24.83 22.78
N ASP A 229 -4.90 -23.64 23.14
CA ASP A 229 -6.32 -23.38 23.40
C ASP A 229 -7.14 -23.81 22.15
N LYS A 230 -8.24 -24.54 22.37
CA LYS A 230 -9.14 -25.00 21.31
C LYS A 230 -9.80 -23.87 20.50
N ARG A 231 -9.80 -22.67 21.04
CA ARG A 231 -10.33 -21.45 20.39
C ARG A 231 -9.32 -20.76 19.49
N TYR A 232 -8.08 -21.23 19.46
CA TYR A 232 -7.07 -20.69 18.59
C TYR A 232 -7.34 -21.05 17.12
N ILE A 233 -7.45 -20.05 16.28
CA ILE A 233 -7.56 -20.18 14.82
C ILE A 233 -6.29 -19.60 14.22
N PRO A 234 -5.46 -20.38 13.50
CA PRO A 234 -4.30 -19.84 12.81
C PRO A 234 -4.74 -18.88 11.70
N PHE A 235 -4.08 -17.74 11.59
CA PHE A 235 -4.38 -16.71 10.60
C PHE A 235 -3.12 -16.03 10.09
N THR A 236 -3.22 -15.42 8.92
CA THR A 236 -2.23 -14.51 8.37
C THR A 236 -2.95 -13.28 7.84
N ILE A 237 -2.33 -12.11 7.97
CA ILE A 237 -2.87 -10.86 7.43
C ILE A 237 -1.95 -10.47 6.26
N SER A 238 -2.53 -10.42 5.07
CA SER A 238 -1.85 -9.94 3.85
C SER A 238 -2.05 -8.44 3.69
N ASP A 239 -1.26 -7.83 2.81
CA ASP A 239 -1.36 -6.42 2.40
C ASP A 239 -1.11 -5.39 3.52
N GLN A 240 -0.56 -5.81 4.66
CA GLN A 240 -0.01 -4.86 5.62
C GLN A 240 1.31 -4.30 5.08
N LYS A 241 1.45 -2.98 5.14
CA LYS A 241 2.76 -2.36 4.89
C LYS A 241 3.69 -2.77 6.04
N ILE A 242 4.70 -3.56 5.73
CA ILE A 242 5.68 -4.04 6.70
C ILE A 242 6.34 -2.86 7.43
N SER A 243 6.51 -1.73 6.75
CA SER A 243 7.01 -0.48 7.33
C SER A 243 6.15 0.08 8.48
N GLU A 244 4.88 -0.25 8.56
CA GLU A 244 3.99 0.20 9.65
C GLU A 244 3.99 -0.76 10.85
N VAL A 245 4.51 -1.98 10.66
CA VAL A 245 4.55 -3.02 11.69
C VAL A 245 5.90 -3.07 12.41
N ASP A 246 6.99 -2.77 11.70
CA ASP A 246 8.36 -2.80 12.24
C ASP A 246 9.03 -1.42 12.15
N PRO A 247 9.25 -0.74 13.30
CA PRO A 247 9.88 0.57 13.35
C PRO A 247 11.30 0.58 12.75
N ILE A 248 12.05 -0.52 12.85
CA ILE A 248 13.41 -0.62 12.30
C ILE A 248 13.35 -0.61 10.77
N LEU A 249 12.44 -1.41 10.20
CA LEU A 249 12.27 -1.46 8.76
C LEU A 249 11.70 -0.14 8.20
N SER A 250 10.78 0.49 8.93
CA SER A 250 10.29 1.82 8.59
C SER A 250 11.41 2.85 8.55
N SER A 251 12.28 2.85 9.57
CA SER A 251 13.44 3.73 9.64
C SER A 251 14.44 3.47 8.51
N PHE A 252 14.67 2.20 8.17
CA PHE A 252 15.54 1.84 7.05
C PHE A 252 15.00 2.35 5.71
N ILE A 253 13.70 2.21 5.48
CA ILE A 253 13.04 2.76 4.27
C ILE A 253 13.15 4.29 4.27
N SER A 254 12.95 4.94 5.41
CA SER A 254 13.12 6.40 5.55
C SER A 254 14.54 6.84 5.23
N LEU A 255 15.55 6.13 5.74
CA LEU A 255 16.96 6.39 5.43
C LEU A 255 17.26 6.26 3.92
N LEU A 256 16.71 5.25 3.24
CA LEU A 256 16.87 5.11 1.78
C LEU A 256 16.19 6.24 1.00
N SER A 257 15.12 6.79 1.52
CA SER A 257 14.35 7.88 0.89
C SER A 257 14.95 9.28 1.15
N MET A 258 16.00 9.40 1.97
CA MET A 258 16.57 10.69 2.40
C MET A 258 17.27 11.48 1.31
N LYS A 259 17.45 10.91 0.12
CA LYS A 259 18.01 11.66 -1.03
C LYS A 259 17.26 12.97 -1.33
N GLU A 260 15.95 12.96 -1.13
CA GLU A 260 15.06 14.10 -1.40
C GLU A 260 14.64 14.84 -0.12
N SER A 261 15.12 14.40 1.04
CA SER A 261 14.79 15.02 2.32
C SER A 261 15.51 16.35 2.51
N ARG A 262 14.85 17.25 3.24
CA ARG A 262 15.44 18.49 3.77
C ARG A 262 16.05 18.31 5.15
N PHE A 263 16.06 17.12 5.69
CA PHE A 263 16.57 16.79 7.03
C PHE A 263 15.98 17.71 8.12
N SER A 264 14.66 17.78 8.15
CA SER A 264 13.96 18.57 9.17
C SER A 264 14.26 18.04 10.57
N ALA A 265 14.20 18.92 11.57
CA ALA A 265 14.45 18.54 12.95
C ALA A 265 13.53 17.42 13.43
N GLU A 266 12.28 17.40 12.96
CA GLU A 266 11.30 16.37 13.31
C GLU A 266 11.63 15.01 12.66
N GLU A 267 11.94 14.97 11.36
CA GLU A 267 12.37 13.73 10.69
C GLU A 267 13.58 13.07 11.38
N ILE A 268 14.52 13.89 11.83
CA ILE A 268 15.73 13.40 12.51
C ILE A 268 15.41 12.88 13.91
N LEU A 269 14.54 13.58 14.64
CA LEU A 269 14.11 13.16 15.97
C LEU A 269 13.27 11.88 15.90
N ASP A 270 12.40 11.74 14.91
CA ASP A 270 11.61 10.52 14.71
C ASP A 270 12.50 9.29 14.47
N LEU A 271 13.63 9.44 13.76
CA LEU A 271 14.61 8.37 13.62
C LEU A 271 15.28 8.02 14.95
N LEU A 272 15.65 9.01 15.76
CA LEU A 272 16.29 8.80 17.06
C LEU A 272 15.31 8.19 18.08
N GLU A 273 14.01 8.40 17.95
CA GLU A 273 12.99 7.77 18.78
C GLU A 273 12.88 6.25 18.56
N VAL A 274 13.38 5.75 17.43
CA VAL A 274 13.47 4.31 17.21
C VAL A 274 14.52 3.72 18.11
N LYS A 275 14.09 2.89 19.07
CA LYS A 275 14.91 2.36 20.15
C LYS A 275 16.27 1.79 19.67
N ALA A 276 16.29 1.04 18.57
CA ALA A 276 17.52 0.44 18.05
C ALA A 276 18.53 1.50 17.57
N ILE A 277 18.04 2.61 16.99
CA ILE A 277 18.88 3.72 16.54
C ILE A 277 19.36 4.53 17.77
N GLY A 278 18.47 4.88 18.67
CA GLY A 278 18.84 5.59 19.90
C GLY A 278 19.88 4.84 20.71
N GLU A 279 19.72 3.53 20.95
CA GLU A 279 20.68 2.70 21.68
C GLU A 279 22.03 2.61 20.97
N LYS A 280 22.08 2.56 19.63
CA LYS A 280 23.34 2.56 18.85
C LYS A 280 24.17 3.80 19.11
N PHE A 281 23.51 4.96 19.28
CA PHE A 281 24.16 6.26 19.56
C PHE A 281 24.17 6.62 21.05
N ASN A 282 23.93 5.67 21.95
CA ASN A 282 23.89 5.84 23.40
C ASN A 282 22.87 6.90 23.88
N LEU A 283 21.79 7.12 23.12
CA LEU A 283 20.70 8.02 23.44
C LEU A 283 19.48 7.24 23.97
N ARG A 284 19.01 7.58 25.16
CA ARG A 284 17.82 7.00 25.80
C ARG A 284 16.61 7.89 25.56
N GLU A 285 15.43 7.40 25.77
CA GLU A 285 14.16 8.16 25.63
C GLU A 285 14.18 9.52 26.35
N ASN A 286 14.71 9.59 27.57
CA ASN A 286 14.84 10.84 28.32
C ASN A 286 15.82 11.81 27.67
N ASP A 287 16.89 11.31 27.05
CA ASP A 287 17.88 12.13 26.37
C ASP A 287 17.27 12.75 25.09
N ILE A 288 16.41 12.01 24.40
CA ILE A 288 15.72 12.50 23.20
C ILE A 288 14.78 13.66 23.52
N VAL A 289 14.05 13.58 24.64
CA VAL A 289 13.19 14.70 25.11
C VAL A 289 14.06 15.96 25.37
N LEU A 290 15.21 15.79 26.00
CA LEU A 290 16.15 16.88 26.25
C LEU A 290 16.70 17.47 24.94
N LEU A 291 17.17 16.61 24.04
CA LEU A 291 17.67 16.99 22.72
C LEU A 291 16.62 17.74 21.89
N ARG A 292 15.36 17.33 21.94
CA ARG A 292 14.25 18.03 21.27
C ARG A 292 14.15 19.49 21.72
N ASN A 293 14.29 19.76 23.02
CA ASN A 293 14.29 21.13 23.54
C ASN A 293 15.51 21.92 23.09
N TRP A 294 16.69 21.32 23.11
CA TRP A 294 17.94 21.96 22.69
C TRP A 294 17.98 22.23 21.18
N ILE A 295 17.54 21.30 20.36
CA ILE A 295 17.41 21.47 18.91
C ILE A 295 16.48 22.65 18.60
N LYS A 296 15.34 22.73 19.28
CA LYS A 296 14.40 23.85 19.11
C LYS A 296 15.00 25.18 19.55
N ALA A 297 15.66 25.22 20.71
CA ALA A 297 16.20 26.42 21.32
C ALA A 297 17.50 26.90 20.61
N SER A 298 18.33 25.98 20.10
CA SER A 298 19.51 26.33 19.29
C SER A 298 19.16 26.87 17.91
N GLY A 299 17.91 26.74 17.48
CA GLY A 299 17.41 27.26 16.21
C GLY A 299 17.52 26.30 15.03
N ILE A 300 17.86 25.03 15.26
CA ILE A 300 17.89 24.01 14.21
C ILE A 300 16.47 23.80 13.66
N ARG A 301 16.33 23.80 12.34
CA ARG A 301 15.07 23.56 11.63
C ARG A 301 15.17 22.51 10.56
N ALA A 302 16.12 22.65 9.65
CA ALA A 302 16.33 21.75 8.51
C ALA A 302 17.72 21.98 7.92
N GLU A 303 18.10 21.17 6.92
CA GLU A 303 19.36 21.23 6.15
C GLU A 303 20.59 20.83 6.98
N LEU A 304 21.37 19.89 6.48
CA LEU A 304 22.54 19.36 7.22
C LEU A 304 23.66 20.39 7.33
N THR A 305 23.94 21.09 6.23
CA THR A 305 25.10 22.02 6.14
C THR A 305 24.65 23.44 5.92
N ILE A 306 25.53 24.38 6.26
CA ILE A 306 25.34 25.80 5.97
C ILE A 306 25.53 26.02 4.47
N GLN A 307 24.44 26.34 3.78
CA GLN A 307 24.49 26.77 2.38
C GLN A 307 24.78 28.26 2.36
N LYS A 308 25.93 28.64 1.82
CA LYS A 308 26.30 30.05 1.59
C LYS A 308 25.70 30.45 0.24
N ASP A 309 24.56 31.08 0.27
CA ASP A 309 23.98 31.75 -0.89
C ASP A 309 24.40 33.23 -0.87
N GLU A 310 24.52 33.86 -2.04
CA GLU A 310 24.98 35.28 -2.15
C GLU A 310 24.05 36.27 -1.40
N GLN A 311 22.84 35.86 -1.02
CA GLN A 311 21.86 36.71 -0.34
C GLN A 311 21.55 36.31 1.12
N TRP A 312 21.58 34.98 1.47
CA TRP A 312 21.14 34.52 2.79
C TRP A 312 21.93 33.28 3.24
N ASP A 313 22.63 33.37 4.37
CA ASP A 313 23.20 32.18 5.02
C ASP A 313 22.13 31.43 5.79
N ASN A 314 22.07 30.06 5.62
CA ASN A 314 21.13 29.23 6.35
C ASN A 314 21.60 28.94 7.78
N TYR A 315 21.33 29.88 8.69
CA TYR A 315 21.70 29.74 10.12
C TYR A 315 20.83 28.74 10.89
N ASN A 316 19.75 28.20 10.27
CA ASN A 316 18.87 27.20 10.89
C ASN A 316 19.27 25.77 10.54
N SER A 317 20.49 25.55 10.01
CA SER A 317 21.01 24.23 9.68
C SER A 317 21.49 23.45 10.90
N TRP A 318 21.59 22.13 10.74
CA TRP A 318 22.18 21.24 11.74
C TRP A 318 23.62 21.61 12.05
N GLU A 319 24.43 21.91 11.06
CA GLU A 319 25.82 22.32 11.23
C GLU A 319 25.94 23.58 12.15
N ASN A 320 25.17 24.62 11.87
CA ASN A 320 25.18 25.80 12.70
C ASN A 320 24.68 25.55 14.12
N GLY A 321 23.55 24.84 14.25
CA GLY A 321 22.98 24.54 15.56
C GLY A 321 23.86 23.63 16.42
N LEU A 322 24.48 22.61 15.83
CA LEU A 322 25.45 21.76 16.52
C LEU A 322 26.70 22.56 16.96
N ASN A 323 27.22 23.42 16.10
CA ASN A 323 28.33 24.31 16.48
C ASN A 323 27.96 25.16 17.69
N ARG A 324 26.77 25.71 17.76
CA ARG A 324 26.26 26.47 18.91
C ARG A 324 26.15 25.61 20.18
N LEU A 325 25.61 24.40 20.04
CA LEU A 325 25.48 23.43 21.14
C LEU A 325 26.87 23.00 21.67
N LEU A 326 27.79 22.62 20.79
CA LEU A 326 29.15 22.21 21.13
C LEU A 326 29.96 23.36 21.77
N LEU A 327 29.86 24.58 21.26
CA LEU A 327 30.47 25.74 21.89
C LEU A 327 29.92 25.98 23.30
N GLY A 328 28.60 25.80 23.50
CA GLY A 328 27.93 25.92 24.78
C GLY A 328 28.40 24.92 25.84
N THR A 329 28.94 23.75 25.44
CA THR A 329 29.53 22.78 26.37
C THR A 329 30.89 23.27 26.94
N SER A 330 31.61 24.14 26.20
CA SER A 330 32.99 24.49 26.50
C SER A 330 33.15 25.97 26.91
N LEU A 331 32.27 26.84 26.46
CA LEU A 331 32.36 28.29 26.70
C LEU A 331 31.33 28.75 27.74
N LYS A 332 31.73 29.67 28.63
CA LYS A 332 30.79 30.31 29.56
C LYS A 332 29.97 31.38 28.84
N GLU A 333 28.81 31.70 29.38
CA GLU A 333 27.84 32.67 28.85
C GLU A 333 28.41 34.05 28.52
N GLU A 334 29.43 34.45 29.26
CA GLU A 334 30.11 35.73 29.11
C GLU A 334 31.13 35.78 27.94
N SER A 335 31.39 34.67 27.26
CA SER A 335 32.47 34.52 26.26
C SER A 335 32.20 35.22 24.92
N GLY A 336 30.95 35.69 24.69
CA GLY A 336 30.58 36.46 23.50
C GLY A 336 30.50 35.62 22.22
N ILE A 337 30.82 36.22 21.08
CA ILE A 337 30.79 35.59 19.76
C ILE A 337 32.17 34.99 19.45
N TRP A 338 32.23 33.70 19.11
CA TRP A 338 33.45 33.05 18.68
C TRP A 338 33.27 32.53 17.24
N GLN A 339 34.17 32.90 16.35
CA GLN A 339 34.11 32.56 14.92
C GLN A 339 32.71 32.74 14.28
N ASN A 340 32.09 33.87 14.55
CA ASN A 340 30.73 34.20 14.07
C ASN A 340 29.60 33.34 14.64
N THR A 341 29.85 32.53 15.68
CA THR A 341 28.88 31.63 16.30
C THR A 341 28.63 32.05 17.75
N ILE A 342 27.37 32.08 18.17
CA ILE A 342 26.93 32.36 19.54
C ILE A 342 26.73 31.02 20.25
N ALA A 343 27.44 30.81 21.37
CA ALA A 343 27.30 29.59 22.15
C ALA A 343 25.88 29.43 22.72
N PHE A 344 25.39 28.20 22.79
CA PHE A 344 24.14 27.83 23.44
C PHE A 344 24.42 27.25 24.82
N ASN A 345 24.18 28.02 25.87
CA ASN A 345 24.75 27.77 27.21
C ASN A 345 23.97 26.77 28.07
N GLU A 346 22.75 26.39 27.69
CA GLU A 346 21.97 25.39 28.42
C GLU A 346 22.53 23.95 28.29
N SER A 347 23.50 23.73 27.39
CA SER A 347 24.17 22.43 27.18
C SER A 347 25.42 22.23 28.07
N TYR A 348 25.68 23.14 29.03
CA TYR A 348 26.85 23.07 29.91
C TYR A 348 26.70 22.05 31.04
N GLY A 349 27.72 21.23 31.30
CA GLY A 349 27.81 20.31 32.44
C GLY A 349 27.75 18.80 32.07
N LEU A 350 27.26 17.97 33.00
CA LEU A 350 27.21 16.51 32.88
C LEU A 350 26.38 15.98 31.71
N ILE A 351 25.60 16.84 31.07
CA ILE A 351 24.70 16.52 29.97
C ILE A 351 25.34 16.79 28.59
N SER A 352 26.59 17.24 28.59
CA SER A 352 27.36 17.54 27.36
C SER A 352 27.63 16.32 26.48
N GLU A 353 27.63 15.12 27.05
CA GLU A 353 27.82 13.87 26.30
C GLU A 353 26.72 13.63 25.25
N GLN A 354 25.48 13.99 25.56
CA GLN A 354 24.35 13.85 24.63
C GLN A 354 24.51 14.71 23.37
N VAL A 355 25.14 15.89 23.50
CA VAL A 355 25.46 16.72 22.33
C VAL A 355 26.50 16.03 21.45
N GLY A 356 27.49 15.36 22.07
CA GLY A 356 28.47 14.55 21.34
C GLY A 356 27.84 13.40 20.59
N TYR A 357 26.93 12.67 21.22
CA TYR A 357 26.20 11.55 20.58
C TYR A 357 25.31 12.03 19.43
N LEU A 358 24.63 13.15 19.60
CA LEU A 358 23.86 13.78 18.53
C LEU A 358 24.77 14.20 17.37
N ALA A 359 25.95 14.77 17.66
CA ALA A 359 26.89 15.18 16.63
C ALA A 359 27.41 14.00 15.81
N ASP A 360 27.75 12.86 16.48
CA ASP A 360 28.17 11.62 15.81
C ASP A 360 27.05 11.07 14.91
N PHE A 361 25.80 11.09 15.37
CA PHE A 361 24.65 10.70 14.57
C PHE A 361 24.50 11.56 13.31
N ILE A 362 24.56 12.90 13.46
CA ILE A 362 24.42 13.83 12.32
C ILE A 362 25.61 13.72 11.36
N GLU A 363 26.83 13.45 11.84
CA GLU A 363 27.99 13.21 10.99
C GLU A 363 27.78 11.96 10.11
N LYS A 364 27.33 10.85 10.69
CA LYS A 364 27.02 9.62 9.94
C LYS A 364 25.87 9.82 8.96
N LEU A 365 24.84 10.54 9.38
CA LEU A 365 23.73 10.86 8.51
C LEU A 365 24.14 11.75 7.33
N THR A 366 25.09 12.67 7.56
CA THR A 366 25.66 13.52 6.50
C THR A 366 26.48 12.68 5.51
N ALA A 367 27.27 11.73 6.00
CA ALA A 367 27.98 10.77 5.15
C ALA A 367 27.02 9.94 4.30
N TRP A 368 25.92 9.48 4.90
CA TRP A 368 24.86 8.76 4.21
C TRP A 368 24.18 9.61 3.13
N ALA A 369 23.79 10.84 3.47
CA ALA A 369 23.17 11.77 2.52
C ALA A 369 24.06 12.03 1.30
N ASN A 370 25.37 12.22 1.53
CA ASN A 370 26.34 12.38 0.45
C ASN A 370 26.47 11.12 -0.40
N PHE A 371 26.48 9.94 0.23
CA PHE A 371 26.52 8.66 -0.47
C PHE A 371 25.31 8.49 -1.39
N LEU A 372 24.11 8.86 -0.95
CA LEU A 372 22.89 8.75 -1.75
C LEU A 372 22.85 9.64 -2.99
N GLN A 373 23.70 10.68 -3.08
CA GLN A 373 23.73 11.58 -4.24
C GLN A 373 24.35 10.94 -5.49
N GLU A 374 25.19 9.91 -5.32
CA GLU A 374 25.96 9.29 -6.37
C GLU A 374 25.46 7.87 -6.67
N SER A 375 25.84 7.33 -7.84
CA SER A 375 25.58 5.94 -8.19
C SER A 375 26.74 5.06 -7.73
N HIS A 376 26.45 4.00 -6.98
CA HIS A 376 27.45 3.12 -6.40
C HIS A 376 27.28 1.66 -6.86
N THR A 377 28.37 0.89 -6.77
CA THR A 377 28.35 -0.56 -6.94
C THR A 377 27.73 -1.26 -5.73
N ILE A 378 27.28 -2.52 -5.91
CA ILE A 378 26.70 -3.32 -4.84
C ILE A 378 27.66 -3.47 -3.65
N ASP A 379 28.97 -3.62 -3.92
CA ASP A 379 29.98 -3.76 -2.86
C ASP A 379 30.08 -2.49 -2.01
N LYS A 380 30.06 -1.31 -2.63
CA LYS A 380 30.04 -0.03 -1.92
C LYS A 380 28.76 0.16 -1.10
N TRP A 381 27.61 -0.28 -1.62
CA TRP A 381 26.37 -0.28 -0.87
C TRP A 381 26.47 -1.13 0.39
N LYS A 382 27.05 -2.34 0.28
CA LYS A 382 27.25 -3.21 1.42
C LYS A 382 28.14 -2.57 2.50
N GLU A 383 29.30 -2.03 2.10
CA GLU A 383 30.21 -1.34 3.02
C GLU A 383 29.53 -0.18 3.75
N MET A 384 28.75 0.63 3.02
CA MET A 384 28.08 1.78 3.61
C MET A 384 26.94 1.38 4.55
N LEU A 385 26.19 0.34 4.24
CA LEU A 385 25.14 -0.20 5.13
C LEU A 385 25.72 -0.82 6.40
N GLU A 386 26.92 -1.38 6.35
CA GLU A 386 27.63 -1.87 7.55
C GLU A 386 28.21 -0.73 8.41
N TYR A 387 28.51 0.42 7.78
CA TYR A 387 29.04 1.60 8.46
C TYR A 387 27.95 2.39 9.23
N ILE A 388 26.77 2.51 8.68
CA ILE A 388 25.62 3.18 9.29
C ILE A 388 24.98 2.31 10.36
#